data_52418b7cf311783a218e14b32f807122
#
_entry.id   52418b7cf311783a218e14b32f807122
#
_cell.length_a   1.000
_cell.length_b   1.000
_cell.length_c   1.000
_cell.angle_alpha   90.00
_cell.angle_beta   90.00
_cell.angle_gamma   90.00
#
_symmetry.space_group_name_H-M   'P 1'
#
loop_
_entity.id
_entity.type
_entity.pdbx_description
1 polymer ?
#
loop_
_entity_poly.entity_id
_entity_poly.type
_entity_poly.pdbx_seq_one_letter_code
_entity_poly.pdbx_strand_id
1 'polypeptide(L)'
;MADFVLSCCSTADLSKEHFLQRDISYICFHYQLDGVDYLDDLGESMPFDKFYEAMANGADTCTSQVNISEFVDYFTPFLEAGKDILHVCLSSGLSGVSNSAENAARIVRERYPDRKIYIVDSLGASSGYGLLMDRLADLRDEGMSIDGVRDWAEAHKLELNHWFFSTDLTFYVKGGRISKVAGVFGGLLDICPLLNMDNLGRLIPRSKIRGKKRVMKEIVARMEEHAQGGLDYSGKCYISQSACYDDARAVADEIEQKFPKLNGKVEINSVGTPIGSHTGPGTVALFFWGDERKD
;
A
#
# COMPACT_ATOMS: atom_id res chain seq x y z
N MET A 1 20.57 17.28 -7.35
CA MET A 1 19.87 16.38 -6.43
C MET A 1 18.71 17.18 -5.84
N ALA A 2 17.52 16.62 -5.80
CA ALA A 2 16.37 17.28 -5.18
C ALA A 2 16.66 17.59 -3.70
N ASP A 3 16.23 18.75 -3.25
CA ASP A 3 16.62 19.31 -1.95
C ASP A 3 15.65 18.93 -0.83
N PHE A 4 14.87 17.86 -1.02
CA PHE A 4 13.88 17.40 -0.06
C PHE A 4 13.90 15.88 0.13
N VAL A 5 13.42 15.43 1.27
CA VAL A 5 13.24 14.02 1.63
C VAL A 5 11.88 13.56 1.13
N LEU A 6 11.85 12.52 0.32
CA LEU A 6 10.66 11.77 -0.01
C LEU A 6 10.51 10.63 0.99
N SER A 7 9.36 10.53 1.65
CA SER A 7 9.16 9.65 2.81
C SER A 7 7.77 9.03 2.83
N CYS A 8 7.65 7.85 3.43
CA CYS A 8 6.36 7.18 3.67
C CYS A 8 6.39 6.30 4.93
N CYS A 9 5.33 5.52 5.15
CA CYS A 9 5.32 4.47 6.17
C CYS A 9 5.76 3.12 5.56
N SER A 10 6.23 2.19 6.39
CA SER A 10 6.59 0.82 6.00
C SER A 10 5.47 0.10 5.25
N THR A 11 4.21 0.44 5.54
CA THR A 11 3.00 -0.10 4.89
C THR A 11 2.86 0.19 3.39
N ALA A 12 3.88 0.82 2.76
CA ALA A 12 4.04 0.87 1.31
C ALA A 12 4.45 -0.49 0.70
N ASP A 13 4.81 -1.44 1.55
CA ASP A 13 5.13 -2.83 1.19
C ASP A 13 6.10 -2.94 0.00
N LEU A 14 7.07 -2.02 -0.05
CA LEU A 14 8.22 -2.10 -0.96
C LEU A 14 9.37 -2.82 -0.24
N SER A 15 10.26 -3.46 -1.01
CA SER A 15 11.45 -4.07 -0.43
C SER A 15 12.41 -3.02 0.12
N LYS A 16 13.26 -3.41 1.06
CA LYS A 16 14.32 -2.54 1.59
C LYS A 16 15.26 -2.06 0.49
N GLU A 17 15.58 -2.93 -0.44
CA GLU A 17 16.41 -2.62 -1.61
C GLU A 17 15.74 -1.55 -2.47
N HIS A 18 14.41 -1.63 -2.69
CA HIS A 18 13.65 -0.65 -3.43
C HIS A 18 13.69 0.72 -2.75
N PHE A 19 13.44 0.79 -1.44
CA PHE A 19 13.54 2.03 -0.66
C PHE A 19 14.93 2.67 -0.78
N LEU A 20 15.99 1.87 -0.65
CA LEU A 20 17.38 2.34 -0.76
C LEU A 20 17.69 2.82 -2.18
N GLN A 21 17.34 2.08 -3.21
CA GLN A 21 17.61 2.42 -4.62
C GLN A 21 16.91 3.70 -5.05
N ARG A 22 15.71 3.94 -4.50
CA ARG A 22 14.90 5.12 -4.84
C ARG A 22 15.12 6.29 -3.87
N ASP A 23 16.02 6.19 -2.92
CA ASP A 23 16.23 7.20 -1.87
C ASP A 23 14.91 7.67 -1.24
N ILE A 24 14.09 6.70 -0.81
CA ILE A 24 12.82 6.90 -0.11
C ILE A 24 13.04 6.51 1.34
N SER A 25 12.84 7.45 2.25
CA SER A 25 12.87 7.19 3.69
C SER A 25 11.54 6.59 4.16
N TYR A 26 11.56 5.76 5.19
CA TYR A 26 10.33 5.23 5.75
C TYR A 26 10.36 5.20 7.27
N ILE A 27 9.15 5.24 7.87
CA ILE A 27 8.92 5.03 9.30
C ILE A 27 8.10 3.77 9.50
N CYS A 28 8.51 2.94 10.47
CA CYS A 28 7.89 1.65 10.72
C CYS A 28 6.56 1.79 11.48
N PHE A 29 5.55 1.05 11.05
CA PHE A 29 4.37 0.74 11.83
C PHE A 29 4.72 -0.28 12.92
N HIS A 30 3.76 -0.54 13.83
CA HIS A 30 3.87 -1.53 14.90
C HIS A 30 2.82 -2.61 14.73
N TYR A 31 3.16 -3.81 15.16
CA TYR A 31 2.20 -4.91 15.30
C TYR A 31 2.55 -5.77 16.52
N GLN A 32 1.56 -6.52 16.97
CA GLN A 32 1.74 -7.56 17.96
C GLN A 32 1.45 -8.92 17.32
N LEU A 33 2.22 -9.92 17.69
CA LEU A 33 1.99 -11.32 17.38
C LEU A 33 1.99 -12.07 18.71
N ASP A 34 0.85 -12.67 19.10
CA ASP A 34 0.63 -13.33 20.39
C ASP A 34 1.09 -12.49 21.60
N GLY A 35 0.78 -11.19 21.54
CA GLY A 35 1.09 -10.24 22.62
C GLY A 35 2.55 -9.77 22.67
N VAL A 36 3.40 -10.16 21.73
CA VAL A 36 4.77 -9.65 21.58
C VAL A 36 4.77 -8.51 20.59
N ASP A 37 5.36 -7.37 20.98
CA ASP A 37 5.48 -6.17 20.14
C ASP A 37 6.63 -6.28 19.12
N TYR A 38 6.35 -5.86 17.90
CA TYR A 38 7.32 -5.80 16.80
C TYR A 38 7.16 -4.50 16.03
N LEU A 39 8.26 -4.07 15.38
CA LEU A 39 8.23 -3.07 14.31
C LEU A 39 8.04 -3.75 12.97
N ASP A 40 7.33 -3.10 12.07
CA ASP A 40 7.25 -3.50 10.66
C ASP A 40 8.53 -3.04 9.94
N ASP A 41 9.61 -3.77 10.18
CA ASP A 41 10.95 -3.49 9.65
C ASP A 41 11.22 -4.18 8.30
N LEU A 42 10.16 -4.37 7.51
CA LEU A 42 10.18 -5.00 6.17
C LEU A 42 10.62 -6.47 6.20
N GLY A 43 10.32 -7.16 7.30
CA GLY A 43 10.57 -8.59 7.46
C GLY A 43 11.96 -8.95 7.97
N GLU A 44 12.76 -7.98 8.46
CA GLU A 44 14.10 -8.23 9.00
C GLU A 44 14.06 -8.97 10.34
N SER A 45 13.28 -8.50 11.30
CA SER A 45 13.14 -9.15 12.61
C SER A 45 12.16 -10.32 12.59
N MET A 46 11.12 -10.24 11.74
CA MET A 46 10.12 -11.28 11.55
C MET A 46 9.91 -11.52 10.05
N PRO A 47 10.54 -12.56 9.46
CA PRO A 47 10.32 -12.93 8.07
C PRO A 47 8.84 -13.14 7.75
N PHE A 48 8.37 -12.64 6.60
CA PHE A 48 6.95 -12.69 6.23
C PHE A 48 6.38 -14.11 6.18
N ASP A 49 7.16 -15.09 5.74
CA ASP A 49 6.76 -16.50 5.76
C ASP A 49 6.47 -17.00 7.18
N LYS A 50 7.28 -16.62 8.17
CA LYS A 50 7.09 -16.97 9.58
C LYS A 50 5.89 -16.26 10.19
N PHE A 51 5.69 -14.99 9.85
CA PHE A 51 4.51 -14.24 10.28
C PHE A 51 3.22 -14.89 9.79
N TYR A 52 3.13 -15.20 8.49
CA TYR A 52 1.93 -15.83 7.91
C TYR A 52 1.75 -17.28 8.34
N GLU A 53 2.84 -18.04 8.56
CA GLU A 53 2.79 -19.39 9.16
C GLU A 53 2.17 -19.33 10.58
N ALA A 54 2.59 -18.39 11.41
CA ALA A 54 2.03 -18.18 12.74
C ALA A 54 0.53 -17.83 12.68
N MET A 55 0.12 -16.90 11.79
CA MET A 55 -1.30 -16.57 11.59
C MET A 55 -2.11 -17.78 11.14
N ALA A 56 -1.61 -18.58 10.20
CA ALA A 56 -2.28 -19.80 9.75
C ALA A 56 -2.45 -20.82 10.86
N ASN A 57 -1.54 -20.84 11.85
CA ASN A 57 -1.61 -21.68 13.04
C ASN A 57 -2.45 -21.04 14.18
N GLY A 58 -3.12 -19.91 13.93
CA GLY A 58 -4.06 -19.30 14.86
C GLY A 58 -3.47 -18.25 15.78
N ALA A 59 -2.25 -17.76 15.52
CA ALA A 59 -1.66 -16.65 16.27
C ALA A 59 -2.55 -15.41 16.20
N ASP A 60 -2.69 -14.70 17.34
CA ASP A 60 -3.44 -13.45 17.41
C ASP A 60 -2.58 -12.27 16.96
N THR A 61 -3.17 -11.37 16.16
CA THR A 61 -2.48 -10.19 15.66
C THR A 61 -3.25 -8.92 15.97
N CYS A 62 -2.52 -7.88 16.33
CA CYS A 62 -3.03 -6.53 16.54
C CYS A 62 -2.05 -5.53 15.96
N THR A 63 -2.51 -4.38 15.47
CA THR A 63 -1.64 -3.35 14.89
C THR A 63 -1.84 -2.01 15.56
N SER A 64 -0.78 -1.22 15.63
CA SER A 64 -0.86 0.18 16.00
C SER A 64 -0.13 1.05 14.96
N GLN A 65 -0.73 2.21 14.68
CA GLN A 65 -0.14 3.19 13.78
C GLN A 65 1.00 3.95 14.46
N VAL A 66 1.85 4.57 13.66
CA VAL A 66 2.84 5.55 14.13
C VAL A 66 2.12 6.68 14.85
N ASN A 67 2.56 7.03 16.04
CA ASN A 67 1.97 8.09 16.85
C ASN A 67 2.64 9.46 16.57
N ILE A 68 2.08 10.53 17.17
CA ILE A 68 2.55 11.91 16.95
C ILE A 68 4.00 12.10 17.42
N SER A 69 4.38 11.55 18.57
CA SER A 69 5.74 11.70 19.10
C SER A 69 6.78 11.04 18.20
N GLU A 70 6.48 9.82 17.73
CA GLU A 70 7.35 9.08 16.81
C GLU A 70 7.55 9.84 15.49
N PHE A 71 6.50 10.46 14.95
CA PHE A 71 6.64 11.32 13.78
C PHE A 71 7.46 12.57 14.04
N VAL A 72 7.30 13.22 15.20
CA VAL A 72 8.14 14.38 15.57
C VAL A 72 9.60 13.96 15.62
N ASP A 73 9.91 12.84 16.28
CA ASP A 73 11.26 12.30 16.39
C ASP A 73 11.85 11.90 15.02
N TYR A 74 11.00 11.37 14.14
CA TYR A 74 11.38 10.96 12.78
C TYR A 74 11.64 12.15 11.85
N PHE A 75 10.83 13.20 11.90
CA PHE A 75 10.97 14.36 11.02
C PHE A 75 12.10 15.30 11.45
N THR A 76 12.32 15.41 12.76
CA THR A 76 13.29 16.38 13.32
C THR A 76 14.68 16.30 12.71
N PRO A 77 15.35 15.13 12.60
CA PRO A 77 16.72 15.07 12.05
C PRO A 77 16.83 15.58 10.60
N PHE A 78 15.79 15.37 9.78
CA PHE A 78 15.80 15.87 8.41
C PHE A 78 15.71 17.40 8.37
N LEU A 79 14.85 17.98 9.21
CA LEU A 79 14.66 19.43 9.30
C LEU A 79 15.92 20.12 9.89
N GLU A 80 16.54 19.50 10.89
CA GLU A 80 17.85 19.95 11.44
C GLU A 80 18.96 19.93 10.39
N ALA A 81 18.91 18.94 9.49
CA ALA A 81 19.83 18.87 8.34
C ALA A 81 19.47 19.86 7.21
N GLY A 82 18.47 20.73 7.42
CA GLY A 82 18.05 21.73 6.44
C GLY A 82 17.26 21.18 5.25
N LYS A 83 16.70 19.97 5.37
CA LYS A 83 15.90 19.32 4.32
C LYS A 83 14.41 19.61 4.49
N ASP A 84 13.73 19.86 3.39
CA ASP A 84 12.27 19.84 3.34
C ASP A 84 11.77 18.39 3.27
N ILE A 85 10.51 18.12 3.63
CA ILE A 85 9.96 16.77 3.71
C ILE A 85 8.62 16.67 2.96
N LEU A 86 8.50 15.69 2.08
CA LEU A 86 7.23 15.21 1.55
C LEU A 86 6.97 13.80 2.07
N HIS A 87 6.01 13.66 2.98
CA HIS A 87 5.63 12.39 3.59
C HIS A 87 4.27 11.92 3.09
N VAL A 88 4.20 10.70 2.58
CA VAL A 88 2.96 10.09 2.06
C VAL A 88 2.51 8.99 3.02
N CYS A 89 1.26 9.07 3.45
CA CYS A 89 0.67 8.15 4.43
C CYS A 89 -0.19 7.07 3.78
N LEU A 90 -0.32 5.93 4.46
CA LEU A 90 -1.40 4.96 4.26
C LEU A 90 -2.77 5.68 4.32
N SER A 91 -3.72 5.23 3.50
CA SER A 91 -5.07 5.79 3.40
C SER A 91 -5.72 6.12 4.75
N SER A 92 -6.26 7.34 4.84
CA SER A 92 -7.09 7.77 5.98
C SER A 92 -8.41 6.98 6.10
N GLY A 93 -8.84 6.32 5.03
CA GLY A 93 -9.98 5.38 5.06
C GLY A 93 -9.68 4.07 5.79
N LEU A 94 -8.41 3.78 6.12
CA LEU A 94 -7.96 2.55 6.77
C LEU A 94 -7.28 2.78 8.12
N SER A 95 -6.66 3.94 8.33
CA SER A 95 -5.86 4.25 9.52
C SER A 95 -5.91 5.74 9.84
N GLY A 96 -5.77 6.10 11.11
CA GLY A 96 -5.62 7.48 11.55
C GLY A 96 -4.20 8.05 11.38
N VAL A 97 -3.28 7.33 10.73
CA VAL A 97 -1.85 7.70 10.64
C VAL A 97 -1.62 9.05 9.95
N SER A 98 -2.40 9.38 8.93
CA SER A 98 -2.31 10.67 8.24
C SER A 98 -2.59 11.83 9.20
N ASN A 99 -3.57 11.69 10.10
CA ASN A 99 -3.87 12.68 11.14
C ASN A 99 -2.73 12.79 12.17
N SER A 100 -2.10 11.68 12.56
CA SER A 100 -0.93 11.69 13.45
C SER A 100 0.25 12.42 12.80
N ALA A 101 0.54 12.13 11.52
CA ALA A 101 1.61 12.77 10.77
C ALA A 101 1.36 14.29 10.61
N GLU A 102 0.14 14.72 10.29
CA GLU A 102 -0.20 16.14 10.15
C GLU A 102 -0.09 16.90 11.48
N ASN A 103 -0.51 16.30 12.60
CA ASN A 103 -0.34 16.88 13.93
C ASN A 103 1.16 17.03 14.29
N ALA A 104 1.97 16.02 13.99
CA ALA A 104 3.42 16.10 14.17
C ALA A 104 4.05 17.17 13.27
N ALA A 105 3.65 17.22 12.00
CA ALA A 105 4.11 18.24 11.05
C ALA A 105 3.81 19.66 11.55
N ARG A 106 2.64 19.89 12.15
CA ARG A 106 2.29 21.19 12.77
C ARG A 106 3.25 21.54 13.91
N ILE A 107 3.59 20.59 14.77
CA ILE A 107 4.53 20.82 15.90
C ILE A 107 5.92 21.17 15.38
N VAL A 108 6.43 20.45 14.38
CA VAL A 108 7.78 20.72 13.87
C VAL A 108 7.85 21.98 13.00
N ARG A 109 6.78 22.36 12.30
CA ARG A 109 6.69 23.65 11.57
C ARG A 109 6.90 24.86 12.49
N GLU A 110 6.42 24.80 13.73
CA GLU A 110 6.65 25.86 14.73
C GLU A 110 8.12 26.01 15.11
N ARG A 111 8.89 24.89 15.10
CA ARG A 111 10.32 24.88 15.43
C ARG A 111 11.22 25.20 14.22
N TYR A 112 10.75 24.87 13.00
CA TYR A 112 11.49 24.99 11.74
C TYR A 112 10.67 25.79 10.70
N PRO A 113 10.36 27.07 10.95
CA PRO A 113 9.42 27.86 10.11
C PRO A 113 9.92 28.08 8.67
N ASP A 114 11.23 27.97 8.44
CA ASP A 114 11.83 28.12 7.11
C ASP A 114 11.86 26.82 6.30
N ARG A 115 11.36 25.74 6.87
CA ARG A 115 11.31 24.41 6.21
C ARG A 115 9.90 24.06 5.78
N LYS A 116 9.80 23.41 4.61
CA LYS A 116 8.55 22.85 4.12
C LYS A 116 8.40 21.41 4.61
N ILE A 117 7.25 21.09 5.14
CA ILE A 117 6.85 19.72 5.44
C ILE A 117 5.43 19.51 4.96
N TYR A 118 5.24 18.58 4.04
CA TYR A 118 3.95 18.23 3.46
C TYR A 118 3.58 16.81 3.82
N ILE A 119 2.33 16.61 4.22
CA ILE A 119 1.74 15.31 4.47
C ILE A 119 0.69 15.07 3.39
N VAL A 120 0.79 13.95 2.70
CA VAL A 120 -0.16 13.53 1.66
C VAL A 120 -0.85 12.25 2.10
N ASP A 121 -2.17 12.26 2.13
CA ASP A 121 -2.96 11.05 2.24
C ASP A 121 -3.02 10.38 0.87
N SER A 122 -2.41 9.20 0.74
CA SER A 122 -2.37 8.48 -0.54
C SER A 122 -3.74 7.97 -0.99
N LEU A 123 -4.71 7.85 -0.08
CA LEU A 123 -5.95 7.10 -0.30
C LEU A 123 -5.68 5.71 -0.89
N GLY A 124 -4.51 5.13 -0.60
CA GLY A 124 -3.99 3.88 -1.09
C GLY A 124 -3.43 3.00 0.03
N ALA A 125 -3.06 1.77 -0.28
CA ALA A 125 -2.49 0.81 0.65
C ALA A 125 -1.50 -0.13 -0.05
N SER A 126 -0.59 -0.75 0.75
CA SER A 126 0.36 -1.75 0.29
C SER A 126 1.21 -1.23 -0.89
N SER A 127 1.72 -2.10 -1.76
CA SER A 127 2.50 -1.68 -2.92
C SER A 127 1.70 -0.80 -3.91
N GLY A 128 0.40 -0.59 -3.68
CA GLY A 128 -0.36 0.40 -4.42
C GLY A 128 0.16 1.81 -4.15
N TYR A 129 0.18 2.26 -2.90
CA TYR A 129 0.82 3.55 -2.66
C TYR A 129 2.35 3.46 -2.71
N GLY A 130 2.95 2.26 -2.65
CA GLY A 130 4.34 2.03 -3.03
C GLY A 130 4.63 2.42 -4.49
N LEU A 131 3.73 2.08 -5.42
CA LEU A 131 3.79 2.50 -6.83
C LEU A 131 3.62 4.03 -6.99
N LEU A 132 2.80 4.67 -6.13
CA LEU A 132 2.75 6.12 -6.05
C LEU A 132 4.11 6.69 -5.61
N MET A 133 4.71 6.14 -4.55
CA MET A 133 6.03 6.58 -4.06
C MET A 133 7.11 6.47 -5.13
N ASP A 134 7.12 5.38 -5.88
CA ASP A 134 8.07 5.17 -6.98
C ASP A 134 7.89 6.23 -8.08
N ARG A 135 6.65 6.59 -8.42
CA ARG A 135 6.38 7.68 -9.37
C ARG A 135 6.79 9.06 -8.84
N LEU A 136 6.56 9.32 -7.55
CA LEU A 136 6.98 10.58 -6.93
C LEU A 136 8.51 10.69 -6.88
N ALA A 137 9.21 9.56 -6.72
CA ALA A 137 10.66 9.50 -6.83
C ALA A 137 11.14 9.81 -8.26
N ASP A 138 10.46 9.30 -9.31
CA ASP A 138 10.76 9.68 -10.70
C ASP A 138 10.67 11.20 -10.91
N LEU A 139 9.56 11.81 -10.47
CA LEU A 139 9.34 13.26 -10.60
C LEU A 139 10.39 14.09 -9.83
N ARG A 140 10.76 13.65 -8.62
CA ARG A 140 11.86 14.25 -7.85
C ARG A 140 13.19 14.16 -8.61
N ASP A 141 13.49 12.99 -9.15
CA ASP A 141 14.76 12.72 -9.85
C ASP A 141 14.82 13.45 -11.22
N GLU A 142 13.66 13.72 -11.83
CA GLU A 142 13.49 14.61 -12.98
C GLU A 142 13.67 16.11 -12.64
N GLY A 143 13.83 16.44 -11.33
CA GLY A 143 14.09 17.81 -10.86
C GLY A 143 12.84 18.62 -10.49
N MET A 144 11.67 17.98 -10.36
CA MET A 144 10.46 18.66 -9.92
C MET A 144 10.61 19.15 -8.47
N SER A 145 10.13 20.36 -8.18
CA SER A 145 10.16 20.90 -6.81
C SER A 145 9.23 20.13 -5.86
N ILE A 146 9.48 20.22 -4.56
CA ILE A 146 8.63 19.60 -3.54
C ILE A 146 7.15 20.01 -3.67
N ASP A 147 6.89 21.28 -3.97
CA ASP A 147 5.52 21.78 -4.20
C ASP A 147 4.90 21.08 -5.43
N GLY A 148 5.66 20.99 -6.53
CA GLY A 148 5.20 20.32 -7.74
C GLY A 148 4.93 18.83 -7.54
N VAL A 149 5.81 18.11 -6.81
CA VAL A 149 5.61 16.68 -6.50
C VAL A 149 4.38 16.47 -5.61
N ARG A 150 4.18 17.33 -4.60
CA ARG A 150 2.98 17.31 -3.76
C ARG A 150 1.72 17.54 -4.59
N ASP A 151 1.69 18.58 -5.40
CA ASP A 151 0.52 18.96 -6.20
C ASP A 151 0.18 17.86 -7.22
N TRP A 152 1.23 17.24 -7.82
CA TRP A 152 1.05 16.09 -8.69
C TRP A 152 0.44 14.90 -7.94
N ALA A 153 0.94 14.58 -6.74
CA ALA A 153 0.41 13.49 -5.93
C ALA A 153 -1.08 13.70 -5.59
N GLU A 154 -1.44 14.91 -5.16
CA GLU A 154 -2.84 15.26 -4.84
C GLU A 154 -3.75 15.17 -6.07
N ALA A 155 -3.28 15.57 -7.25
CA ALA A 155 -4.05 15.54 -8.48
C ALA A 155 -4.25 14.13 -9.04
N HIS A 156 -3.29 13.22 -8.83
CA HIS A 156 -3.26 11.92 -9.54
C HIS A 156 -3.43 10.68 -8.64
N LYS A 157 -3.44 10.82 -7.32
CA LYS A 157 -3.52 9.68 -6.38
C LYS A 157 -4.75 8.79 -6.59
N LEU A 158 -5.85 9.33 -7.11
CA LEU A 158 -7.06 8.57 -7.42
C LEU A 158 -6.99 7.82 -8.76
N GLU A 159 -6.04 8.16 -9.64
CA GLU A 159 -5.79 7.40 -10.87
C GLU A 159 -5.06 6.07 -10.61
N LEU A 160 -4.55 5.88 -9.40
CA LEU A 160 -3.91 4.63 -8.99
C LEU A 160 -4.96 3.62 -8.54
N ASN A 161 -5.21 2.62 -9.38
CA ASN A 161 -6.19 1.57 -9.14
C ASN A 161 -5.65 0.50 -8.20
N HIS A 162 -6.52 0.03 -7.30
CA HIS A 162 -6.27 -1.02 -6.33
C HIS A 162 -7.37 -2.06 -6.45
N TRP A 163 -7.07 -3.22 -7.00
CA TRP A 163 -7.97 -4.37 -7.08
C TRP A 163 -7.36 -5.53 -6.31
N PHE A 164 -8.15 -6.27 -5.56
CA PHE A 164 -7.63 -7.41 -4.82
C PHE A 164 -8.70 -8.47 -4.60
N PHE A 165 -8.24 -9.70 -4.44
CA PHE A 165 -9.09 -10.78 -3.97
C PHE A 165 -8.44 -11.48 -2.78
N SER A 166 -9.26 -12.15 -1.99
CA SER A 166 -8.81 -13.02 -0.92
C SER A 166 -9.60 -14.32 -0.94
N THR A 167 -9.02 -15.37 -0.40
CA THR A 167 -9.71 -16.64 -0.20
C THR A 167 -10.52 -16.67 1.11
N ASP A 168 -10.24 -15.72 2.02
CA ASP A 168 -10.92 -15.57 3.30
C ASP A 168 -11.00 -14.09 3.72
N LEU A 169 -12.18 -13.63 4.15
CA LEU A 169 -12.40 -12.28 4.66
C LEU A 169 -12.44 -12.19 6.19
N THR A 170 -12.18 -13.28 6.90
CA THR A 170 -12.25 -13.33 8.36
C THR A 170 -11.36 -12.25 9.00
N PHE A 171 -10.12 -12.12 8.53
CA PHE A 171 -9.17 -11.13 9.04
C PHE A 171 -9.61 -9.70 8.75
N TYR A 172 -10.16 -9.42 7.57
CA TYR A 172 -10.68 -8.10 7.18
C TYR A 172 -11.83 -7.65 8.09
N VAL A 173 -12.73 -8.58 8.45
CA VAL A 173 -13.86 -8.32 9.34
C VAL A 173 -13.38 -8.18 10.78
N LYS A 174 -12.49 -9.06 11.25
CA LYS A 174 -11.89 -9.01 12.59
C LYS A 174 -11.14 -7.68 12.78
N GLY A 175 -10.39 -7.26 11.79
CA GLY A 175 -9.65 -6.00 11.78
C GLY A 175 -10.52 -4.75 11.60
N GLY A 176 -11.81 -4.90 11.28
CA GLY A 176 -12.76 -3.78 11.11
C GLY A 176 -12.54 -2.92 9.86
N ARG A 177 -11.77 -3.39 8.86
CA ARG A 177 -11.53 -2.68 7.59
C ARG A 177 -12.57 -2.99 6.54
N ILE A 178 -13.39 -4.03 6.77
CA ILE A 178 -14.62 -4.32 6.04
C ILE A 178 -15.75 -4.50 7.03
N SER A 179 -16.93 -3.97 6.73
CA SER A 179 -18.09 -4.12 7.63
C SER A 179 -18.53 -5.58 7.74
N LYS A 180 -19.08 -5.97 8.90
CA LYS A 180 -19.61 -7.31 9.12
C LYS A 180 -20.69 -7.70 8.10
N VAL A 181 -21.50 -6.74 7.65
CA VAL A 181 -22.56 -6.97 6.64
C VAL A 181 -21.94 -7.25 5.26
N ALA A 182 -20.89 -6.53 4.91
CA ALA A 182 -20.14 -6.75 3.67
C ALA A 182 -19.30 -8.03 3.73
N GLY A 183 -18.83 -8.42 4.93
CA GLY A 183 -18.04 -9.63 5.19
C GLY A 183 -18.82 -10.92 5.39
N VAL A 184 -20.18 -10.93 5.26
CA VAL A 184 -21.01 -12.17 5.29
C VAL A 184 -20.79 -12.97 4.00
N PHE A 185 -19.54 -13.34 3.77
CA PHE A 185 -19.12 -14.28 2.74
C PHE A 185 -18.64 -15.61 3.36
N GLY A 186 -18.50 -15.65 4.71
CA GLY A 186 -18.06 -16.81 5.45
C GLY A 186 -19.12 -17.91 5.42
N GLY A 187 -18.76 -19.06 4.84
CA GLY A 187 -19.58 -20.26 4.80
C GLY A 187 -20.02 -20.75 3.41
N LEU A 188 -19.80 -19.98 2.36
CA LEU A 188 -19.98 -20.48 1.00
C LEU A 188 -18.65 -21.08 0.49
N LEU A 189 -18.64 -22.38 0.35
CA LEU A 189 -17.46 -23.12 -0.13
C LEU A 189 -16.99 -22.56 -1.48
N ASP A 190 -15.69 -22.26 -1.59
CA ASP A 190 -14.99 -21.86 -2.82
C ASP A 190 -15.38 -20.45 -3.38
N ILE A 191 -15.89 -19.53 -2.55
CA ILE A 191 -16.12 -18.16 -2.96
C ILE A 191 -14.90 -17.30 -2.68
N CYS A 192 -14.37 -16.65 -3.73
CA CYS A 192 -13.31 -15.65 -3.65
C CYS A 192 -13.92 -14.27 -3.94
N PRO A 193 -14.08 -13.41 -2.95
CA PRO A 193 -14.53 -12.04 -3.17
C PRO A 193 -13.46 -11.23 -3.92
N LEU A 194 -13.90 -10.45 -4.91
CA LEU A 194 -13.11 -9.42 -5.57
C LEU A 194 -13.51 -8.07 -4.99
N LEU A 195 -12.52 -7.30 -4.59
CA LEU A 195 -12.67 -6.01 -3.94
C LEU A 195 -11.82 -4.96 -4.65
N ASN A 196 -12.12 -3.69 -4.38
CA ASN A 196 -11.24 -2.59 -4.73
C ASN A 196 -11.16 -1.54 -3.60
N MET A 197 -10.40 -0.48 -3.82
CA MET A 197 -10.49 0.73 -3.02
C MET A 197 -11.33 1.79 -3.74
N ASP A 198 -12.23 2.46 -3.00
CA ASP A 198 -13.02 3.58 -3.50
C ASP A 198 -12.21 4.90 -3.51
N ASN A 199 -12.86 6.00 -3.92
CA ASN A 199 -12.29 7.34 -3.95
C ASN A 199 -12.02 7.93 -2.55
N LEU A 200 -12.54 7.32 -1.49
CA LEU A 200 -12.26 7.68 -0.09
C LEU A 200 -11.21 6.76 0.56
N GLY A 201 -10.55 5.92 -0.24
CA GLY A 201 -9.51 5.01 0.23
C GLY A 201 -10.01 3.90 1.15
N ARG A 202 -11.27 3.45 0.99
CA ARG A 202 -11.90 2.37 1.76
C ARG A 202 -11.97 1.09 0.93
N LEU A 203 -11.95 -0.06 1.61
CA LEU A 203 -12.05 -1.36 0.95
C LEU A 203 -13.52 -1.69 0.66
N ILE A 204 -13.85 -1.90 -0.61
CA ILE A 204 -15.22 -2.13 -1.09
C ILE A 204 -15.32 -3.49 -1.78
N PRO A 205 -16.14 -4.43 -1.28
CA PRO A 205 -16.48 -5.65 -2.00
C PRO A 205 -17.30 -5.33 -3.27
N ARG A 206 -16.83 -5.82 -4.42
CA ARG A 206 -17.47 -5.57 -5.72
C ARG A 206 -18.19 -6.78 -6.28
N SER A 207 -17.60 -7.97 -6.15
CA SER A 207 -18.22 -9.18 -6.68
C SER A 207 -17.85 -10.43 -5.88
N LYS A 208 -18.71 -11.45 -5.99
CA LYS A 208 -18.52 -12.79 -5.43
C LYS A 208 -18.22 -13.74 -6.57
N ILE A 209 -16.99 -14.26 -6.61
CA ILE A 209 -16.55 -15.12 -7.69
C ILE A 209 -16.32 -16.52 -7.15
N ARG A 210 -16.93 -17.51 -7.80
CA ARG A 210 -16.72 -18.89 -7.41
C ARG A 210 -15.48 -19.47 -8.09
N GLY A 211 -14.53 -19.92 -7.29
CA GLY A 211 -13.30 -20.56 -7.73
C GLY A 211 -12.12 -19.61 -7.94
N LYS A 212 -10.98 -19.99 -7.35
CA LYS A 212 -9.74 -19.19 -7.36
C LYS A 212 -9.26 -18.86 -8.79
N LYS A 213 -9.23 -19.85 -9.70
CA LYS A 213 -8.82 -19.61 -11.09
C LYS A 213 -9.68 -18.56 -11.82
N ARG A 214 -10.96 -18.46 -11.45
CA ARG A 214 -11.86 -17.50 -12.06
C ARG A 214 -11.62 -16.08 -11.53
N VAL A 215 -11.40 -15.93 -10.23
CA VAL A 215 -11.12 -14.59 -9.66
C VAL A 215 -9.77 -14.05 -10.16
N MET A 216 -8.78 -14.91 -10.37
CA MET A 216 -7.48 -14.51 -10.97
C MET A 216 -7.66 -13.95 -12.39
N LYS A 217 -8.51 -14.52 -13.21
CA LYS A 217 -8.86 -13.96 -14.53
C LYS A 217 -9.64 -12.67 -14.43
N GLU A 218 -10.55 -12.60 -13.47
CA GLU A 218 -11.39 -11.42 -13.28
C GLU A 218 -10.59 -10.20 -12.82
N ILE A 219 -9.59 -10.38 -11.94
CA ILE A 219 -8.75 -9.25 -11.52
C ILE A 219 -7.92 -8.70 -12.69
N VAL A 220 -7.45 -9.56 -13.61
CA VAL A 220 -6.78 -9.13 -14.84
C VAL A 220 -7.75 -8.41 -15.77
N ALA A 221 -9.00 -8.89 -15.88
CA ALA A 221 -10.03 -8.20 -16.67
C ALA A 221 -10.32 -6.78 -16.12
N ARG A 222 -10.24 -6.56 -14.80
CA ARG A 222 -10.34 -5.20 -14.24
C ARG A 222 -9.19 -4.30 -14.70
N MET A 223 -7.98 -4.83 -14.83
CA MET A 223 -6.89 -4.06 -15.40
C MET A 223 -7.13 -3.74 -16.89
N GLU A 224 -7.66 -4.68 -17.68
CA GLU A 224 -8.02 -4.42 -19.08
C GLU A 224 -9.08 -3.31 -19.22
N GLU A 225 -10.04 -3.27 -18.29
CA GLU A 225 -11.13 -2.30 -18.28
C GLU A 225 -10.69 -0.90 -17.85
N HIS A 226 -9.78 -0.80 -16.87
CA HIS A 226 -9.49 0.46 -16.20
C HIS A 226 -8.08 1.01 -16.46
N ALA A 227 -7.15 0.22 -17.00
CA ALA A 227 -5.78 0.68 -17.21
C ALA A 227 -5.70 1.86 -18.19
N GLN A 228 -4.83 2.81 -17.90
CA GLN A 228 -4.56 3.94 -18.77
C GLN A 228 -4.10 3.48 -20.15
N GLY A 229 -4.86 3.79 -21.18
CA GLY A 229 -4.58 3.31 -22.55
C GLY A 229 -5.05 1.86 -22.81
N GLY A 230 -5.80 1.22 -21.89
CA GLY A 230 -6.30 -0.14 -22.05
C GLY A 230 -5.15 -1.13 -22.24
N LEU A 231 -5.24 -2.00 -23.24
CA LEU A 231 -4.19 -2.99 -23.57
C LEU A 231 -2.84 -2.38 -24.01
N ASP A 232 -2.81 -1.10 -24.32
CA ASP A 232 -1.60 -0.34 -24.64
C ASP A 232 -0.94 0.25 -23.38
N TYR A 233 -1.37 -0.16 -22.19
CA TYR A 233 -0.79 0.29 -20.92
C TYR A 233 0.73 0.13 -20.92
N SER A 234 1.45 1.22 -20.63
CA SER A 234 2.91 1.31 -20.64
C SER A 234 3.51 1.77 -19.31
N GLY A 235 2.70 1.75 -18.24
CA GLY A 235 3.16 2.05 -16.89
C GLY A 235 3.74 0.82 -16.18
N LYS A 236 4.28 1.02 -14.99
CA LYS A 236 4.63 -0.07 -14.07
C LYS A 236 3.38 -0.71 -13.49
N CYS A 237 3.46 -1.99 -13.16
CA CYS A 237 2.40 -2.75 -12.52
C CYS A 237 2.95 -3.50 -11.31
N TYR A 238 2.32 -3.35 -10.16
CA TYR A 238 2.74 -4.01 -8.93
C TYR A 238 1.66 -4.99 -8.45
N ILE A 239 2.12 -6.07 -7.82
CA ILE A 239 1.27 -7.02 -7.10
C ILE A 239 1.81 -7.15 -5.67
N SER A 240 0.92 -7.14 -4.67
CA SER A 240 1.23 -7.61 -3.33
C SER A 240 0.54 -8.93 -3.06
N GLN A 241 1.22 -9.83 -2.35
CA GLN A 241 0.66 -11.13 -1.97
C GLN A 241 0.93 -11.48 -0.50
N SER A 242 0.01 -12.21 0.11
CA SER A 242 0.13 -12.71 1.49
C SER A 242 0.18 -14.24 1.51
N ALA A 243 1.41 -14.79 1.57
CA ALA A 243 1.70 -16.23 1.58
C ALA A 243 1.03 -17.03 0.43
N CYS A 244 0.92 -16.42 -0.76
CA CYS A 244 0.33 -17.05 -1.96
C CYS A 244 1.06 -16.62 -3.24
N TYR A 245 2.39 -16.70 -3.22
CA TYR A 245 3.24 -16.25 -4.32
C TYR A 245 2.90 -16.89 -5.68
N ASP A 246 2.58 -18.18 -5.72
CA ASP A 246 2.24 -18.87 -6.97
C ASP A 246 0.97 -18.29 -7.62
N ASP A 247 -0.02 -17.93 -6.81
CA ASP A 247 -1.24 -17.26 -7.29
C ASP A 247 -0.92 -15.87 -7.85
N ALA A 248 -0.08 -15.10 -7.14
CA ALA A 248 0.38 -13.78 -7.58
C ALA A 248 1.19 -13.87 -8.88
N ARG A 249 2.09 -14.86 -8.99
CA ARG A 249 2.88 -15.08 -10.21
C ARG A 249 1.99 -15.48 -11.39
N ALA A 250 0.99 -16.31 -11.20
CA ALA A 250 0.06 -16.68 -12.27
C ALA A 250 -0.77 -15.47 -12.75
N VAL A 251 -1.18 -14.56 -11.86
CA VAL A 251 -1.82 -13.28 -12.25
C VAL A 251 -0.85 -12.41 -13.03
N ALA A 252 0.38 -12.29 -12.55
CA ALA A 252 1.41 -11.49 -13.21
C ALA A 252 1.78 -12.03 -14.60
N ASP A 253 1.87 -13.36 -14.78
CA ASP A 253 2.14 -13.99 -16.07
C ASP A 253 1.03 -13.67 -17.09
N GLU A 254 -0.24 -13.70 -16.67
CA GLU A 254 -1.37 -13.32 -17.52
C GLU A 254 -1.32 -11.84 -17.90
N ILE A 255 -0.98 -10.95 -16.95
CA ILE A 255 -0.79 -9.51 -17.21
C ILE A 255 0.34 -9.28 -18.22
N GLU A 256 1.53 -9.87 -17.99
CA GLU A 256 2.69 -9.71 -18.86
C GLU A 256 2.42 -10.21 -20.28
N GLN A 257 1.58 -11.21 -20.44
CA GLN A 257 1.15 -11.70 -21.75
C GLN A 257 0.17 -10.75 -22.45
N LYS A 258 -0.77 -10.16 -21.68
CA LYS A 258 -1.84 -9.31 -22.23
C LYS A 258 -1.42 -7.87 -22.52
N PHE A 259 -0.45 -7.35 -21.75
CA PHE A 259 -0.01 -5.96 -21.81
C PHE A 259 1.44 -5.86 -22.36
N PRO A 260 1.63 -5.99 -23.67
CA PRO A 260 2.97 -6.10 -24.27
C PRO A 260 3.82 -4.84 -24.15
N LYS A 261 3.20 -3.69 -23.81
CA LYS A 261 3.89 -2.41 -23.61
C LYS A 261 4.18 -2.09 -22.14
N LEU A 262 3.90 -3.04 -21.22
CA LEU A 262 4.15 -2.87 -19.80
C LEU A 262 5.60 -2.42 -19.53
N ASN A 263 5.79 -1.45 -18.66
CA ASN A 263 7.11 -0.98 -18.30
C ASN A 263 7.81 -1.96 -17.33
N GLY A 264 8.59 -2.87 -17.93
CA GLY A 264 9.26 -3.94 -17.19
C GLY A 264 8.36 -5.14 -16.92
N LYS A 265 8.75 -5.94 -15.95
CA LYS A 265 7.97 -7.06 -15.44
C LYS A 265 7.04 -6.58 -14.32
N VAL A 266 5.97 -7.34 -14.06
CA VAL A 266 5.15 -7.11 -12.88
C VAL A 266 6.00 -7.33 -11.63
N GLU A 267 6.12 -6.32 -10.78
CA GLU A 267 6.82 -6.41 -9.51
C GLU A 267 5.91 -7.08 -8.47
N ILE A 268 6.39 -8.15 -7.85
CA ILE A 268 5.62 -8.90 -6.85
C ILE A 268 6.27 -8.68 -5.48
N ASN A 269 5.56 -8.03 -4.59
CA ASN A 269 5.96 -7.74 -3.22
C ASN A 269 5.16 -8.59 -2.22
N SER A 270 5.69 -8.76 -1.01
CA SER A 270 4.94 -9.32 0.10
C SER A 270 4.05 -8.25 0.72
N VAL A 271 2.84 -8.61 1.11
CA VAL A 271 2.04 -7.78 2.02
C VAL A 271 2.74 -7.74 3.37
N GLY A 272 3.06 -6.54 3.86
CA GLY A 272 3.73 -6.32 5.14
C GLY A 272 2.88 -6.71 6.35
N THR A 273 3.51 -6.84 7.51
CA THR A 273 2.89 -7.38 8.72
C THR A 273 1.69 -6.58 9.23
N PRO A 274 1.65 -5.20 9.18
CA PRO A 274 0.47 -4.47 9.60
C PRO A 274 -0.73 -4.69 8.69
N ILE A 275 -0.53 -4.65 7.36
CA ILE A 275 -1.62 -4.91 6.41
C ILE A 275 -2.00 -6.39 6.47
N GLY A 276 -1.02 -7.30 6.54
CA GLY A 276 -1.21 -8.74 6.68
C GLY A 276 -2.05 -9.13 7.90
N SER A 277 -1.87 -8.45 9.04
CA SER A 277 -2.70 -8.65 10.24
C SER A 277 -4.19 -8.43 9.99
N HIS A 278 -4.55 -7.61 9.00
CA HIS A 278 -5.94 -7.30 8.64
C HIS A 278 -6.43 -8.05 7.41
N THR A 279 -5.54 -8.56 6.57
CA THR A 279 -5.91 -9.26 5.33
C THR A 279 -5.80 -10.78 5.46
N GLY A 280 -4.92 -11.25 6.34
CA GLY A 280 -4.60 -12.66 6.47
C GLY A 280 -3.86 -13.23 5.26
N PRO A 281 -3.51 -14.53 5.30
CA PRO A 281 -2.93 -15.22 4.16
C PRO A 281 -3.94 -15.41 3.02
N GLY A 282 -3.44 -15.52 1.77
CA GLY A 282 -4.26 -15.81 0.59
C GLY A 282 -4.83 -14.59 -0.12
N THR A 283 -4.31 -13.39 0.14
CA THR A 283 -4.66 -12.16 -0.60
C THR A 283 -3.68 -11.93 -1.75
N VAL A 284 -4.21 -11.61 -2.93
CA VAL A 284 -3.47 -11.07 -4.08
C VAL A 284 -4.07 -9.71 -4.43
N ALA A 285 -3.24 -8.68 -4.43
CA ALA A 285 -3.63 -7.31 -4.74
C ALA A 285 -2.83 -6.77 -5.93
N LEU A 286 -3.53 -6.20 -6.89
CA LEU A 286 -3.04 -5.68 -8.16
C LEU A 286 -3.14 -4.16 -8.19
N PHE A 287 -2.07 -3.49 -8.63
CA PHE A 287 -1.96 -2.03 -8.65
C PHE A 287 -1.43 -1.55 -10.00
N PHE A 288 -2.10 -0.56 -10.58
CA PHE A 288 -1.76 0.03 -11.87
C PHE A 288 -2.37 1.43 -12.02
N TRP A 289 -1.83 2.23 -12.90
CA TRP A 289 -2.37 3.54 -13.26
C TRP A 289 -3.52 3.39 -14.26
N GLY A 290 -4.63 4.07 -14.00
CA GLY A 290 -5.83 3.91 -14.81
C GLY A 290 -6.82 5.04 -14.65
N ASP A 291 -8.09 4.72 -14.80
CA ASP A 291 -9.19 5.63 -14.55
C ASP A 291 -9.19 6.12 -13.11
N GLU A 292 -9.68 7.35 -12.92
CA GLU A 292 -9.91 7.88 -11.57
C GLU A 292 -10.90 6.99 -10.81
N ARG A 293 -10.51 6.57 -9.62
CA ARG A 293 -11.36 5.72 -8.74
C ARG A 293 -12.61 6.48 -8.33
N LYS A 294 -13.74 5.80 -8.43
CA LYS A 294 -15.08 6.27 -8.05
C LYS A 294 -15.62 5.43 -6.89
N ASP A 295 -16.84 5.74 -6.45
CA ASP A 295 -17.54 5.01 -5.37
C ASP A 295 -17.76 3.51 -5.67
#